data_974e864e09e5c16411e8aa6fee2e945b
#
_entry.id   974e864e09e5c16411e8aa6fee2e945b
#
_cell.length_a   1.000
_cell.length_b   1.000
_cell.length_c   1.000
_cell.angle_alpha   90.00
_cell.angle_beta   90.00
_cell.angle_gamma   90.00
#
_symmetry.space_group_name_H-M   'P 1'
#
loop_
_entity.id
_entity.type
_entity.pdbx_description
1 polymer ?
#
loop_
_entity_poly.entity_id
_entity_poly.type
_entity_poly.pdbx_seq_one_letter_code
_entity_poly.pdbx_strand_id
1 'polypeptide(L)'
;MSDPTLAAELRRHDRDRYQTALFAPAERREALFALYAFNYEVARIREYVREPMLGLMRLQWWRDVLDEIYAGKQPRRHEVVTPLAAAIAAHHLSKAHFTTLLDARARDMEEAPPDSLAALEDYAAGTSGSLNLLALEVLGIGDARAAEAARAAGIAYALTGLLAAAPFHAKRRRLYLPSELTDRHGVDLERSLFALKPSSALAGVARDIALQARYHLGEARRQRRAIPHAAVPVLLQGVLAERRLKRLDAAGHNVFDPGLTAEDTLQSLRLAWASLRHAY
;
A
#
# COMPACT_ATOMS: atom_id res chain seq x y z
N MET A 1 -27.54 -2.64 -16.28
CA MET A 1 -26.26 -3.09 -15.75
C MET A 1 -26.24 -2.65 -14.30
N SER A 2 -26.18 -3.60 -13.35
CA SER A 2 -26.04 -3.26 -11.93
C SER A 2 -24.71 -2.53 -11.75
N ASP A 3 -24.70 -1.39 -11.03
CA ASP A 3 -23.46 -0.72 -10.67
C ASP A 3 -22.52 -1.72 -9.98
N PRO A 4 -21.25 -1.81 -10.39
CA PRO A 4 -20.32 -2.71 -9.74
C PRO A 4 -20.19 -2.31 -8.27
N THR A 5 -20.38 -3.26 -7.37
CA THR A 5 -20.16 -3.01 -5.95
C THR A 5 -18.68 -2.68 -5.70
N LEU A 6 -18.35 -1.89 -4.65
CA LEU A 6 -16.95 -1.59 -4.27
C LEU A 6 -16.13 -2.88 -4.10
N ALA A 7 -16.75 -3.94 -3.61
CA ALA A 7 -16.13 -5.27 -3.50
C ALA A 7 -15.71 -5.83 -4.87
N ALA A 8 -16.54 -5.68 -5.91
CA ALA A 8 -16.22 -6.15 -7.26
C ALA A 8 -15.06 -5.35 -7.88
N GLU A 9 -15.06 -4.03 -7.69
CA GLU A 9 -13.97 -3.15 -8.15
C GLU A 9 -12.65 -3.48 -7.45
N LEU A 10 -12.66 -3.65 -6.13
CA LEU A 10 -11.47 -4.04 -5.38
C LEU A 10 -10.96 -5.43 -5.76
N ARG A 11 -11.86 -6.40 -5.96
CA ARG A 11 -11.48 -7.74 -6.42
C ARG A 11 -10.72 -7.69 -7.75
N ARG A 12 -11.07 -6.73 -8.61
CA ARG A 12 -10.47 -6.54 -9.94
C ARG A 12 -9.15 -5.78 -9.87
N HIS A 13 -9.06 -4.75 -9.03
CA HIS A 13 -7.99 -3.75 -9.08
C HIS A 13 -7.05 -3.77 -7.89
N ASP A 14 -7.50 -4.22 -6.70
CA ASP A 14 -6.68 -4.40 -5.50
C ASP A 14 -7.04 -5.72 -4.81
N ARG A 15 -6.76 -6.82 -5.53
CA ARG A 15 -7.09 -8.18 -5.10
C ARG A 15 -6.49 -8.54 -3.74
N ASP A 16 -5.31 -8.04 -3.44
CA ASP A 16 -4.61 -8.29 -2.18
C ASP A 16 -5.44 -7.77 -1.00
N ARG A 17 -5.81 -6.48 -1.04
CA ARG A 17 -6.62 -5.87 0.02
C ARG A 17 -8.04 -6.40 0.05
N TYR A 18 -8.63 -6.69 -1.09
CA TYR A 18 -9.91 -7.39 -1.14
C TYR A 18 -9.85 -8.72 -0.38
N GLN A 19 -8.84 -9.56 -0.65
CA GLN A 19 -8.71 -10.86 -0.01
C GLN A 19 -8.43 -10.76 1.49
N THR A 20 -7.58 -9.83 1.93
CA THR A 20 -7.31 -9.64 3.36
C THR A 20 -8.54 -9.14 4.11
N ALA A 21 -9.36 -8.28 3.51
CA ALA A 21 -10.63 -7.80 4.09
C ALA A 21 -11.65 -8.92 4.32
N LEU A 22 -11.63 -10.01 3.53
CA LEU A 22 -12.54 -11.14 3.72
C LEU A 22 -12.32 -11.89 5.05
N PHE A 23 -11.18 -11.71 5.69
CA PHE A 23 -10.89 -12.27 7.03
C PHE A 23 -11.43 -11.40 8.18
N ALA A 24 -11.91 -10.20 7.87
CA ALA A 24 -12.60 -9.35 8.85
C ALA A 24 -14.02 -9.84 9.14
N PRO A 25 -14.60 -9.50 10.32
CA PRO A 25 -16.00 -9.72 10.59
C PRO A 25 -16.90 -9.14 9.48
N ALA A 26 -17.99 -9.83 9.17
CA ALA A 26 -18.86 -9.49 8.03
C ALA A 26 -19.34 -8.03 8.06
N GLU A 27 -19.69 -7.55 9.26
CA GLU A 27 -20.18 -6.20 9.51
C GLU A 27 -19.12 -5.10 9.34
N ARG A 28 -17.83 -5.47 9.24
CA ARG A 28 -16.72 -4.53 9.05
C ARG A 28 -16.24 -4.45 7.58
N ARG A 29 -16.61 -5.43 6.76
CA ARG A 29 -16.07 -5.59 5.40
C ARG A 29 -16.42 -4.44 4.47
N GLU A 30 -17.68 -3.97 4.52
CA GLU A 30 -18.11 -2.84 3.67
C GLU A 30 -17.33 -1.55 3.98
N ALA A 31 -17.04 -1.27 5.24
CA ALA A 31 -16.22 -0.14 5.64
C ALA A 31 -14.76 -0.29 5.18
N LEU A 32 -14.19 -1.49 5.26
CA LEU A 32 -12.86 -1.78 4.70
C LEU A 32 -12.84 -1.63 3.18
N PHE A 33 -13.88 -2.08 2.47
CA PHE A 33 -13.97 -1.91 1.04
C PHE A 33 -14.06 -0.44 0.64
N ALA A 34 -14.83 0.38 1.36
CA ALA A 34 -14.90 1.82 1.14
C ALA A 34 -13.53 2.50 1.36
N LEU A 35 -12.83 2.15 2.43
CA LEU A 35 -11.49 2.65 2.73
C LEU A 35 -10.46 2.25 1.66
N TYR A 36 -10.48 1.01 1.23
CA TYR A 36 -9.54 0.53 0.20
C TYR A 36 -9.87 1.06 -1.19
N ALA A 37 -11.15 1.30 -1.51
CA ALA A 37 -11.56 1.98 -2.73
C ALA A 37 -11.08 3.43 -2.76
N PHE A 38 -11.19 4.16 -1.65
CA PHE A 38 -10.58 5.48 -1.50
C PHE A 38 -9.08 5.44 -1.77
N ASN A 39 -8.35 4.52 -1.13
CA ASN A 39 -6.91 4.39 -1.38
C ASN A 39 -6.60 4.08 -2.86
N TYR A 40 -7.38 3.21 -3.50
CA TYR A 40 -7.21 2.88 -4.91
C TYR A 40 -7.39 4.12 -5.80
N GLU A 41 -8.47 4.90 -5.59
CA GLU A 41 -8.72 6.13 -6.32
C GLU A 41 -7.56 7.14 -6.18
N VAL A 42 -7.08 7.34 -4.95
CA VAL A 42 -5.99 8.28 -4.67
C VAL A 42 -4.65 7.79 -5.25
N ALA A 43 -4.34 6.50 -5.10
CA ALA A 43 -3.09 5.92 -5.58
C ALA A 43 -2.91 6.00 -7.10
N ARG A 44 -4.01 5.95 -7.84
CA ARG A 44 -3.98 5.95 -9.32
C ARG A 44 -4.09 7.34 -9.94
N ILE A 45 -4.25 8.41 -9.15
CA ILE A 45 -4.39 9.79 -9.69
C ILE A 45 -3.30 10.09 -10.71
N ARG A 46 -2.07 9.80 -10.36
CA ARG A 46 -0.92 10.07 -11.25
C ARG A 46 -0.94 9.25 -12.54
N GLU A 47 -1.67 8.14 -12.61
CA GLU A 47 -1.77 7.31 -13.82
C GLU A 47 -2.67 7.94 -14.89
N TYR A 48 -3.67 8.74 -14.47
CA TYR A 48 -4.64 9.39 -15.34
C TYR A 48 -4.29 10.81 -15.73
N VAL A 49 -3.34 11.44 -15.05
CA VAL A 49 -2.96 12.82 -15.33
C VAL A 49 -1.57 12.87 -15.97
N ARG A 50 -1.41 13.69 -16.98
CA ARG A 50 -0.12 13.96 -17.59
C ARG A 50 0.63 15.03 -16.83
N GLU A 51 -0.07 16.09 -16.44
CA GLU A 51 0.46 17.26 -15.77
C GLU A 51 0.38 17.10 -14.24
N PRO A 52 1.49 17.27 -13.50
CA PRO A 52 1.51 17.19 -12.03
C PRO A 52 0.45 18.06 -11.36
N MET A 53 0.22 19.28 -11.88
CA MET A 53 -0.76 20.22 -11.32
C MET A 53 -2.18 19.65 -11.31
N LEU A 54 -2.60 18.93 -12.36
CA LEU A 54 -3.91 18.29 -12.41
C LEU A 54 -4.03 17.18 -11.35
N GLY A 55 -2.92 16.51 -11.05
CA GLY A 55 -2.87 15.52 -9.95
C GLY A 55 -3.02 16.16 -8.58
N LEU A 56 -2.33 17.27 -8.34
CA LEU A 56 -2.47 18.04 -7.10
C LEU A 56 -3.89 18.58 -6.91
N MET A 57 -4.54 19.05 -7.99
CA MET A 57 -5.95 19.49 -7.95
C MET A 57 -6.90 18.33 -7.57
N ARG A 58 -6.66 17.11 -8.08
CA ARG A 58 -7.45 15.92 -7.70
C ARG A 58 -7.22 15.52 -6.24
N LEU A 59 -5.98 15.61 -5.75
CA LEU A 59 -5.68 15.39 -4.33
C LEU A 59 -6.35 16.45 -3.46
N GLN A 60 -6.35 17.72 -3.91
CA GLN A 60 -7.05 18.79 -3.21
C GLN A 60 -8.56 18.53 -3.15
N TRP A 61 -9.16 18.06 -4.25
CA TRP A 61 -10.57 17.67 -4.25
C TRP A 61 -10.87 16.61 -3.17
N TRP A 62 -9.99 15.61 -2.98
CA TRP A 62 -10.14 14.61 -1.91
C TRP A 62 -9.97 15.23 -0.52
N ARG A 63 -9.08 16.21 -0.34
CA ARG A 63 -8.97 16.96 0.94
C ARG A 63 -10.26 17.70 1.25
N ASP A 64 -10.81 18.42 0.27
CA ASP A 64 -12.05 19.18 0.42
C ASP A 64 -13.21 18.23 0.77
N VAL A 65 -13.30 17.08 0.12
CA VAL A 65 -14.29 16.02 0.42
C VAL A 65 -14.19 15.56 1.87
N LEU A 66 -12.98 15.25 2.34
CA LEU A 66 -12.77 14.83 3.73
C LEU A 66 -13.13 15.96 4.69
N ASP A 67 -12.73 17.20 4.40
CA ASP A 67 -13.06 18.36 5.23
C ASP A 67 -14.58 18.55 5.36
N GLU A 68 -15.32 18.37 4.28
CA GLU A 68 -16.79 18.42 4.27
C GLU A 68 -17.41 17.30 5.11
N ILE A 69 -16.90 16.06 4.99
CA ILE A 69 -17.39 14.92 5.79
C ILE A 69 -17.17 15.17 7.28
N TYR A 70 -15.96 15.59 7.69
CA TYR A 70 -15.64 15.87 9.09
C TYR A 70 -16.35 17.12 9.64
N ALA A 71 -16.77 18.04 8.77
CA ALA A 71 -17.63 19.16 9.13
C ALA A 71 -19.13 18.80 9.23
N GLY A 72 -19.50 17.52 9.04
CA GLY A 72 -20.87 17.05 9.08
C GLY A 72 -21.74 17.51 7.91
N LYS A 73 -21.12 17.93 6.79
CA LYS A 73 -21.87 18.30 5.58
C LYS A 73 -22.36 17.05 4.86
N GLN A 74 -23.39 17.22 4.04
CA GLN A 74 -23.88 16.14 3.17
C GLN A 74 -22.75 15.67 2.24
N PRO A 75 -22.42 14.37 2.20
CA PRO A 75 -21.36 13.86 1.32
C PRO A 75 -21.68 14.12 -0.16
N ARG A 76 -20.66 14.47 -0.93
CA ARG A 76 -20.77 14.60 -2.38
C ARG A 76 -21.23 13.28 -3.00
N ARG A 77 -22.03 13.37 -4.04
CA ARG A 77 -22.54 12.20 -4.75
C ARG A 77 -21.42 11.54 -5.57
N HIS A 78 -20.82 10.51 -5.03
CA HIS A 78 -19.71 9.78 -5.66
C HIS A 78 -19.70 8.35 -5.12
N GLU A 79 -19.40 7.37 -5.97
CA GLU A 79 -19.45 5.93 -5.64
C GLU A 79 -18.56 5.53 -4.44
N VAL A 80 -17.44 6.22 -4.24
CA VAL A 80 -16.53 5.99 -3.12
C VAL A 80 -16.81 6.93 -1.94
N VAL A 81 -17.17 8.20 -2.19
CA VAL A 81 -17.35 9.21 -1.12
C VAL A 81 -18.49 8.84 -0.19
N THR A 82 -19.63 8.42 -0.73
CA THR A 82 -20.80 8.09 0.08
C THR A 82 -20.53 6.95 1.06
N PRO A 83 -20.02 5.78 0.64
CA PRO A 83 -19.70 4.70 1.58
C PRO A 83 -18.52 5.03 2.49
N LEU A 84 -17.54 5.84 2.04
CA LEU A 84 -16.44 6.30 2.89
C LEU A 84 -16.94 7.21 4.01
N ALA A 85 -17.85 8.14 3.73
CA ALA A 85 -18.46 9.00 4.75
C ALA A 85 -19.21 8.18 5.81
N ALA A 86 -19.95 7.16 5.37
CA ALA A 86 -20.62 6.23 6.28
C ALA A 86 -19.61 5.47 7.16
N ALA A 87 -18.50 4.99 6.58
CA ALA A 87 -17.44 4.32 7.33
C ALA A 87 -16.77 5.25 8.36
N ILE A 88 -16.45 6.50 7.97
CA ILE A 88 -15.87 7.51 8.86
C ILE A 88 -16.81 7.76 10.06
N ALA A 89 -18.10 7.95 9.83
CA ALA A 89 -19.07 8.22 10.87
C ALA A 89 -19.28 7.01 11.78
N ALA A 90 -19.41 5.80 11.22
CA ALA A 90 -19.70 4.57 11.98
C ALA A 90 -18.51 4.10 12.83
N HIS A 91 -17.27 4.36 12.38
CA HIS A 91 -16.06 3.85 13.02
C HIS A 91 -15.16 4.95 13.60
N HIS A 92 -15.59 6.22 13.55
CA HIS A 92 -14.85 7.38 14.07
C HIS A 92 -13.42 7.46 13.55
N LEU A 93 -13.25 7.23 12.23
CA LEU A 93 -11.94 7.19 11.60
C LEU A 93 -11.19 8.52 11.77
N SER A 94 -9.89 8.46 12.05
CA SER A 94 -9.05 9.62 12.32
C SER A 94 -8.74 10.42 11.06
N LYS A 95 -9.16 11.68 10.99
CA LYS A 95 -8.83 12.60 9.88
C LYS A 95 -7.31 12.69 9.64
N ALA A 96 -6.52 12.67 10.70
CA ALA A 96 -5.06 12.78 10.63
C ALA A 96 -4.44 11.71 9.73
N HIS A 97 -4.91 10.47 9.78
CA HIS A 97 -4.37 9.40 8.93
C HIS A 97 -4.72 9.59 7.45
N PHE A 98 -5.92 10.12 7.14
CA PHE A 98 -6.27 10.49 5.77
C PHE A 98 -5.41 11.64 5.25
N THR A 99 -5.20 12.68 6.06
CA THR A 99 -4.34 13.82 5.71
C THR A 99 -2.92 13.36 5.42
N THR A 100 -2.32 12.57 6.33
CA THR A 100 -0.98 11.99 6.13
C THR A 100 -0.90 11.16 4.84
N LEU A 101 -1.94 10.38 4.53
CA LEU A 101 -1.97 9.58 3.30
C LEU A 101 -2.00 10.47 2.05
N LEU A 102 -2.84 11.50 2.03
CA LEU A 102 -2.92 12.42 0.89
C LEU A 102 -1.65 13.25 0.72
N ASP A 103 -0.99 13.65 1.82
CA ASP A 103 0.29 14.38 1.79
C ASP A 103 1.41 13.50 1.24
N ALA A 104 1.47 12.23 1.66
CA ALA A 104 2.42 11.29 1.10
C ALA A 104 2.17 11.05 -0.40
N ARG A 105 0.89 10.96 -0.83
CA ARG A 105 0.51 10.81 -2.23
C ARG A 105 0.80 12.03 -3.10
N ALA A 106 0.93 13.23 -2.52
CA ALA A 106 1.36 14.41 -3.26
C ALA A 106 2.76 14.22 -3.87
N ARG A 107 3.63 13.45 -3.23
CA ARG A 107 4.96 13.09 -3.76
C ARG A 107 4.90 12.31 -5.09
N ASP A 108 3.79 11.62 -5.39
CA ASP A 108 3.60 10.96 -6.68
C ASP A 108 3.55 11.96 -7.86
N MET A 109 3.33 13.25 -7.57
CA MET A 109 3.31 14.33 -8.56
C MET A 109 4.70 14.93 -8.81
N GLU A 110 5.69 14.62 -7.97
CA GLU A 110 7.08 15.04 -8.15
C GLU A 110 7.74 14.23 -9.27
N GLU A 111 8.66 14.84 -10.01
CA GLU A 111 9.45 14.17 -11.05
C GLU A 111 10.69 13.51 -10.47
N ALA A 112 11.24 14.10 -9.40
CA ALA A 112 12.40 13.58 -8.72
C ALA A 112 12.08 12.29 -7.93
N PRO A 113 13.00 11.32 -7.90
CA PRO A 113 12.89 10.16 -7.04
C PRO A 113 13.02 10.55 -5.56
N PRO A 114 12.68 9.65 -4.63
CA PRO A 114 13.04 9.83 -3.22
C PRO A 114 14.56 10.01 -3.07
N ASP A 115 14.98 10.97 -2.27
CA ASP A 115 16.43 11.26 -2.09
C ASP A 115 17.16 10.12 -1.37
N SER A 116 16.48 9.44 -0.44
CA SER A 116 17.08 8.42 0.41
C SER A 116 16.13 7.24 0.66
N LEU A 117 16.68 6.15 1.17
CA LEU A 117 15.88 5.00 1.64
C LEU A 117 14.91 5.43 2.75
N ALA A 118 15.33 6.31 3.65
CA ALA A 118 14.45 6.87 4.68
C ALA A 118 13.26 7.65 4.08
N ALA A 119 13.47 8.45 3.03
CA ALA A 119 12.40 9.15 2.34
C ALA A 119 11.40 8.19 1.66
N LEU A 120 11.89 7.05 1.15
CA LEU A 120 11.02 5.98 0.61
C LEU A 120 10.23 5.29 1.72
N GLU A 121 10.82 5.07 2.89
CA GLU A 121 10.13 4.53 4.07
C GLU A 121 9.06 5.49 4.59
N ASP A 122 9.34 6.79 4.65
CA ASP A 122 8.36 7.81 5.03
C ASP A 122 7.17 7.83 4.07
N TYR A 123 7.42 7.70 2.77
CA TYR A 123 6.36 7.55 1.78
C TYR A 123 5.54 6.28 2.03
N ALA A 124 6.17 5.15 2.28
CA ALA A 124 5.51 3.88 2.57
C ALA A 124 4.70 3.93 3.88
N ALA A 125 5.26 4.58 4.91
CA ALA A 125 4.59 4.81 6.19
C ALA A 125 3.38 5.75 6.06
N GLY A 126 3.55 6.85 5.31
CA GLY A 126 2.47 7.80 5.04
C GLY A 126 1.34 7.20 4.21
N THR A 127 1.64 6.33 3.27
CA THR A 127 0.64 5.68 2.40
C THR A 127 0.07 4.41 3.03
N SER A 128 0.72 3.27 2.85
CA SER A 128 0.22 1.96 3.34
C SER A 128 0.20 1.87 4.87
N GLY A 129 1.14 2.51 5.56
CA GLY A 129 1.12 2.57 7.03
C GLY A 129 -0.13 3.26 7.55
N SER A 130 -0.41 4.49 7.09
CA SER A 130 -1.62 5.25 7.49
C SER A 130 -2.91 4.53 7.09
N LEU A 131 -2.95 3.89 5.91
CA LEU A 131 -4.09 3.08 5.50
C LEU A 131 -4.36 1.91 6.45
N ASN A 132 -3.31 1.24 6.93
CA ASN A 132 -3.43 0.14 7.87
C ASN A 132 -3.90 0.61 9.25
N LEU A 133 -3.51 1.81 9.68
CA LEU A 133 -4.03 2.41 10.92
C LEU A 133 -5.53 2.69 10.81
N LEU A 134 -5.99 3.27 9.70
CA LEU A 134 -7.42 3.46 9.42
C LEU A 134 -8.17 2.10 9.38
N ALA A 135 -7.57 1.07 8.81
CA ALA A 135 -8.18 -0.26 8.78
C ALA A 135 -8.30 -0.88 10.18
N LEU A 136 -7.35 -0.65 11.10
CA LEU A 136 -7.49 -1.03 12.51
C LEU A 136 -8.63 -0.29 13.21
N GLU A 137 -8.79 1.02 12.92
CA GLU A 137 -9.92 1.81 13.44
C GLU A 137 -11.26 1.23 12.97
N VAL A 138 -11.37 0.84 11.68
CA VAL A 138 -12.55 0.14 11.15
C VAL A 138 -12.82 -1.14 11.96
N LEU A 139 -11.78 -1.88 12.34
CA LEU A 139 -11.92 -3.10 13.15
C LEU A 139 -12.18 -2.82 14.64
N GLY A 140 -12.15 -1.55 15.08
CA GLY A 140 -12.35 -1.15 16.47
C GLY A 140 -11.16 -1.46 17.38
N ILE A 141 -9.94 -1.49 16.83
CA ILE A 141 -8.73 -1.87 17.56
C ILE A 141 -7.90 -0.63 17.89
N GLY A 142 -7.83 -0.28 19.16
CA GLY A 142 -7.03 0.83 19.70
C GLY A 142 -5.73 0.39 20.42
N ASP A 143 -5.31 -0.87 20.29
CA ASP A 143 -4.08 -1.38 20.92
C ASP A 143 -2.83 -0.79 20.23
N ALA A 144 -1.96 -0.14 21.00
CA ALA A 144 -0.76 0.53 20.46
C ALA A 144 0.20 -0.44 19.78
N ARG A 145 0.33 -1.68 20.27
CA ARG A 145 1.19 -2.71 19.67
C ARG A 145 0.61 -3.19 18.34
N ALA A 146 -0.71 -3.29 18.25
CA ALA A 146 -1.38 -3.58 16.99
C ALA A 146 -1.16 -2.45 15.97
N ALA A 147 -1.19 -1.18 16.39
CA ALA A 147 -0.93 -0.02 15.55
C ALA A 147 0.52 -0.02 15.03
N GLU A 148 1.51 -0.25 15.90
CA GLU A 148 2.92 -0.39 15.50
C GLU A 148 3.12 -1.51 14.48
N ALA A 149 2.55 -2.69 14.75
CA ALA A 149 2.66 -3.85 13.86
C ALA A 149 1.96 -3.61 12.51
N ALA A 150 0.78 -2.99 12.51
CA ALA A 150 0.04 -2.69 11.29
C ALA A 150 0.76 -1.65 10.43
N ARG A 151 1.34 -0.61 11.05
CA ARG A 151 2.17 0.37 10.35
C ARG A 151 3.39 -0.31 9.72
N ALA A 152 4.11 -1.12 10.48
CA ALA A 152 5.29 -1.84 10.00
C ALA A 152 4.93 -2.83 8.86
N ALA A 153 3.85 -3.60 8.98
CA ALA A 153 3.37 -4.48 7.93
C ALA A 153 2.99 -3.69 6.66
N GLY A 154 2.39 -2.50 6.82
CA GLY A 154 2.06 -1.59 5.72
C GLY A 154 3.30 -1.08 5.00
N ILE A 155 4.35 -0.68 5.72
CA ILE A 155 5.62 -0.25 5.14
C ILE A 155 6.24 -1.39 4.34
N ALA A 156 6.36 -2.58 4.91
CA ALA A 156 6.91 -3.74 4.21
C ALA A 156 6.11 -4.10 2.95
N TYR A 157 4.79 -4.03 3.03
CA TYR A 157 3.90 -4.26 1.89
C TYR A 157 4.11 -3.23 0.77
N ALA A 158 4.25 -1.94 1.12
CA ALA A 158 4.50 -0.88 0.16
C ALA A 158 5.87 -1.02 -0.51
N LEU A 159 6.95 -1.21 0.27
CA LEU A 159 8.31 -1.37 -0.26
C LEU A 159 8.39 -2.53 -1.25
N THR A 160 7.84 -3.69 -0.88
CA THR A 160 7.83 -4.86 -1.77
C THR A 160 6.92 -4.67 -2.98
N GLY A 161 5.83 -3.93 -2.84
CA GLY A 161 4.93 -3.55 -3.92
C GLY A 161 5.61 -2.64 -4.94
N LEU A 162 6.37 -1.63 -4.49
CA LEU A 162 7.13 -0.73 -5.34
C LEU A 162 8.21 -1.46 -6.13
N LEU A 163 8.92 -2.42 -5.51
CA LEU A 163 9.89 -3.27 -6.22
C LEU A 163 9.20 -4.13 -7.30
N ALA A 164 8.08 -4.74 -7.00
CA ALA A 164 7.33 -5.54 -7.96
C ALA A 164 6.72 -4.68 -9.10
N ALA A 165 6.40 -3.42 -8.82
CA ALA A 165 5.88 -2.46 -9.79
C ALA A 165 6.97 -1.71 -10.58
N ALA A 166 8.27 -1.94 -10.30
CA ALA A 166 9.37 -1.24 -10.95
C ALA A 166 9.30 -1.28 -12.49
N PRO A 167 8.96 -2.41 -13.16
CA PRO A 167 8.82 -2.44 -14.61
C PRO A 167 7.69 -1.53 -15.12
N PHE A 168 6.59 -1.45 -14.38
CA PHE A 168 5.45 -0.60 -14.71
C PHE A 168 5.81 0.89 -14.61
N HIS A 169 6.52 1.26 -13.53
CA HIS A 169 6.98 2.63 -13.33
C HIS A 169 8.05 3.04 -14.34
N ALA A 170 9.01 2.15 -14.62
CA ALA A 170 10.08 2.38 -15.59
C ALA A 170 9.53 2.69 -17.01
N LYS A 171 8.52 1.93 -17.47
CA LYS A 171 7.84 2.20 -18.76
C LYS A 171 7.22 3.59 -18.85
N ARG A 172 6.90 4.21 -17.71
CA ARG A 172 6.36 5.56 -17.59
C ARG A 172 7.41 6.60 -17.21
N ARG A 173 8.69 6.20 -17.24
CA ARG A 173 9.84 7.00 -16.85
C ARG A 173 9.71 7.58 -15.43
N ARG A 174 9.12 6.78 -14.52
CA ARG A 174 8.99 7.12 -13.12
C ARG A 174 9.96 6.33 -12.28
N LEU A 175 10.51 7.01 -11.29
CA LEU A 175 11.53 6.46 -10.42
C LEU A 175 11.08 6.54 -8.95
N TYR A 176 10.84 5.37 -8.36
CA TYR A 176 10.61 5.20 -6.92
C TYR A 176 11.82 4.61 -6.21
N LEU A 177 12.93 4.35 -6.95
CA LEU A 177 14.18 3.90 -6.34
C LEU A 177 14.93 5.11 -5.80
N PRO A 178 15.36 5.08 -4.51
CA PRO A 178 16.10 6.21 -3.91
C PRO A 178 17.35 6.58 -4.70
N SER A 179 17.57 7.89 -4.93
CA SER A 179 18.76 8.37 -5.64
C SER A 179 20.04 7.99 -4.88
N GLU A 180 20.05 8.09 -3.56
CA GLU A 180 21.15 7.61 -2.70
C GLU A 180 21.58 6.17 -3.04
N LEU A 181 20.62 5.26 -3.24
CA LEU A 181 20.91 3.86 -3.55
C LEU A 181 21.33 3.66 -5.01
N THR A 182 20.67 4.35 -5.95
CA THR A 182 21.05 4.25 -7.36
C THR A 182 22.47 4.78 -7.60
N ASP A 183 22.86 5.85 -6.92
CA ASP A 183 24.21 6.43 -6.99
C ASP A 183 25.22 5.52 -6.30
N ARG A 184 24.94 5.03 -5.09
CA ARG A 184 25.80 4.10 -4.33
C ARG A 184 26.15 2.84 -5.13
N HIS A 185 25.17 2.27 -5.83
CA HIS A 185 25.36 1.08 -6.64
C HIS A 185 25.82 1.37 -8.08
N GLY A 186 25.90 2.64 -8.49
CA GLY A 186 26.30 3.04 -9.83
C GLY A 186 25.30 2.58 -10.91
N VAL A 187 24.00 2.75 -10.67
CA VAL A 187 22.96 2.32 -11.61
C VAL A 187 22.89 3.25 -12.81
N ASP A 188 23.17 2.75 -14.01
CA ASP A 188 22.84 3.44 -15.24
C ASP A 188 21.32 3.28 -15.49
N LEU A 189 20.56 4.33 -15.14
CA LEU A 189 19.10 4.30 -15.23
C LEU A 189 18.59 4.11 -16.65
N GLU A 190 19.25 4.72 -17.66
CA GLU A 190 18.83 4.62 -19.06
C GLU A 190 19.08 3.22 -19.61
N ARG A 191 20.26 2.63 -19.34
CA ARG A 191 20.65 1.34 -19.86
C ARG A 191 20.08 0.16 -19.11
N SER A 192 19.71 0.33 -17.84
CA SER A 192 19.18 -0.73 -17.02
C SER A 192 17.67 -0.54 -16.76
N LEU A 193 17.28 0.42 -15.90
CA LEU A 193 15.92 0.54 -15.45
C LEU A 193 14.93 0.89 -16.58
N PHE A 194 15.20 1.96 -17.32
CA PHE A 194 14.30 2.40 -18.40
C PHE A 194 14.38 1.52 -19.65
N ALA A 195 15.49 0.83 -19.86
CA ALA A 195 15.61 -0.19 -20.89
C ALA A 195 15.03 -1.55 -20.47
N LEU A 196 14.53 -1.70 -19.24
CA LEU A 196 14.02 -2.93 -18.64
C LEU A 196 15.05 -4.07 -18.69
N LYS A 197 16.33 -3.76 -18.52
CA LYS A 197 17.43 -4.72 -18.55
C LYS A 197 17.96 -4.96 -17.14
N PRO A 198 18.03 -6.22 -16.70
CA PRO A 198 18.65 -6.53 -15.41
C PRO A 198 20.12 -6.11 -15.37
N SER A 199 20.56 -5.61 -14.21
CA SER A 199 21.97 -5.35 -13.92
C SER A 199 22.28 -5.67 -12.47
N SER A 200 23.54 -5.99 -12.17
CA SER A 200 23.99 -6.25 -10.79
C SER A 200 23.82 -5.02 -9.89
N ALA A 201 24.01 -3.83 -10.44
CA ALA A 201 23.80 -2.56 -9.75
C ALA A 201 22.34 -2.39 -9.33
N LEU A 202 21.38 -2.60 -10.24
CA LEU A 202 19.96 -2.53 -9.94
C LEU A 202 19.52 -3.60 -8.96
N ALA A 203 20.08 -4.82 -9.07
CA ALA A 203 19.84 -5.90 -8.11
C ALA A 203 20.35 -5.53 -6.71
N GLY A 204 21.45 -4.78 -6.60
CA GLY A 204 21.96 -4.22 -5.35
C GLY A 204 20.95 -3.27 -4.68
N VAL A 205 20.42 -2.31 -5.43
CA VAL A 205 19.36 -1.41 -4.96
C VAL A 205 18.13 -2.18 -4.47
N ALA A 206 17.67 -3.15 -5.28
CA ALA A 206 16.52 -3.98 -4.91
C ALA A 206 16.76 -4.78 -3.63
N ARG A 207 18.00 -5.27 -3.42
CA ARG A 207 18.41 -5.98 -2.20
C ARG A 207 18.35 -5.07 -0.97
N ASP A 208 18.87 -3.85 -1.06
CA ASP A 208 18.86 -2.92 0.07
C ASP A 208 17.43 -2.56 0.49
N ILE A 209 16.55 -2.27 -0.46
CA ILE A 209 15.12 -2.04 -0.19
C ILE A 209 14.45 -3.30 0.39
N ALA A 210 14.79 -4.48 -0.12
CA ALA A 210 14.26 -5.75 0.39
C ALA A 210 14.71 -6.04 1.83
N LEU A 211 15.94 -5.68 2.20
CA LEU A 211 16.43 -5.78 3.57
C LEU A 211 15.63 -4.90 4.52
N GLN A 212 15.32 -3.67 4.10
CA GLN A 212 14.49 -2.77 4.87
C GLN A 212 13.04 -3.28 5.02
N ALA A 213 12.47 -3.84 3.95
CA ALA A 213 11.16 -4.48 4.04
C ALA A 213 11.16 -5.67 5.04
N ARG A 214 12.25 -6.45 5.10
CA ARG A 214 12.39 -7.53 6.08
C ARG A 214 12.51 -7.02 7.51
N TYR A 215 13.25 -5.92 7.71
CA TYR A 215 13.32 -5.27 9.01
C TYR A 215 11.91 -4.93 9.52
N HIS A 216 11.08 -4.27 8.69
CA HIS A 216 9.71 -3.93 9.06
C HIS A 216 8.82 -5.16 9.28
N LEU A 217 8.98 -6.26 8.53
CA LEU A 217 8.29 -7.51 8.83
C LEU A 217 8.70 -8.09 10.19
N GLY A 218 9.98 -7.97 10.56
CA GLY A 218 10.48 -8.34 11.89
C GLY A 218 9.81 -7.54 12.98
N GLU A 219 9.73 -6.21 12.80
CA GLU A 219 9.05 -5.31 13.74
C GLU A 219 7.56 -5.64 13.88
N ALA A 220 6.85 -5.86 12.77
CA ALA A 220 5.45 -6.27 12.78
C ALA A 220 5.22 -7.56 13.61
N ARG A 221 6.18 -8.47 13.62
CA ARG A 221 6.10 -9.78 14.29
C ARG A 221 6.61 -9.82 15.72
N ARG A 222 7.35 -8.79 16.13
CA ARG A 222 8.06 -8.77 17.44
C ARG A 222 7.14 -9.02 18.62
N GLN A 223 5.93 -8.44 18.60
CA GLN A 223 4.94 -8.57 19.66
C GLN A 223 3.72 -9.41 19.27
N ARG A 224 3.83 -10.26 18.25
CA ARG A 224 2.71 -11.01 17.65
C ARG A 224 1.78 -11.68 18.66
N ARG A 225 2.33 -12.27 19.73
CA ARG A 225 1.55 -12.98 20.75
C ARG A 225 0.67 -12.07 21.60
N ALA A 226 1.01 -10.79 21.68
CA ALA A 226 0.28 -9.79 22.47
C ALA A 226 -0.76 -9.01 21.64
N ILE A 227 -0.75 -9.18 20.32
CA ILE A 227 -1.67 -8.46 19.42
C ILE A 227 -3.01 -9.22 19.35
N PRO A 228 -4.16 -8.52 19.47
CA PRO A 228 -5.48 -9.14 19.35
C PRO A 228 -5.66 -9.86 17.99
N HIS A 229 -6.27 -11.03 18.01
CA HIS A 229 -6.53 -11.80 16.76
C HIS A 229 -7.40 -10.99 15.78
N ALA A 230 -8.27 -10.12 16.27
CA ALA A 230 -9.09 -9.23 15.44
C ALA A 230 -8.27 -8.30 14.52
N ALA A 231 -6.97 -8.04 14.81
CA ALA A 231 -6.08 -7.25 13.97
C ALA A 231 -5.51 -8.03 12.76
N VAL A 232 -5.62 -9.36 12.76
CA VAL A 232 -5.04 -10.23 11.74
C VAL A 232 -5.40 -9.82 10.31
N PRO A 233 -6.65 -9.45 9.97
CA PRO A 233 -7.00 -9.05 8.60
C PRO A 233 -6.10 -7.96 8.02
N VAL A 234 -5.70 -6.98 8.84
CA VAL A 234 -4.80 -5.89 8.44
C VAL A 234 -3.35 -6.39 8.33
N LEU A 235 -2.93 -7.25 9.24
CA LEU A 235 -1.55 -7.77 9.34
C LEU A 235 -1.23 -8.83 8.27
N LEU A 236 -2.24 -9.44 7.64
CA LEU A 236 -2.05 -10.39 6.52
C LEU A 236 -1.31 -9.80 5.33
N GLN A 237 -1.22 -8.46 5.20
CA GLN A 237 -0.37 -7.80 4.22
C GLN A 237 1.12 -8.16 4.42
N GLY A 238 1.54 -8.48 5.66
CA GLY A 238 2.88 -9.01 5.94
C GLY A 238 3.17 -10.34 5.25
N VAL A 239 2.16 -11.24 5.16
CA VAL A 239 2.29 -12.51 4.43
C VAL A 239 2.52 -12.28 2.95
N LEU A 240 1.80 -11.29 2.37
CA LEU A 240 1.96 -10.93 0.97
C LEU A 240 3.32 -10.30 0.69
N ALA A 241 3.78 -9.41 1.58
CA ALA A 241 5.12 -8.82 1.51
C ALA A 241 6.22 -9.89 1.59
N GLU A 242 6.12 -10.83 2.54
CA GLU A 242 7.08 -11.94 2.65
C GLU A 242 7.11 -12.81 1.39
N ARG A 243 5.94 -13.05 0.79
CA ARG A 243 5.87 -13.82 -0.45
C ARG A 243 6.58 -13.13 -1.60
N ARG A 244 6.38 -11.80 -1.74
CA ARG A 244 7.09 -10.99 -2.75
C ARG A 244 8.60 -11.02 -2.52
N LEU A 245 9.05 -10.91 -1.27
CA LEU A 245 10.47 -11.03 -0.92
C LEU A 245 11.07 -12.37 -1.30
N LYS A 246 10.38 -13.49 -1.01
CA LYS A 246 10.83 -14.83 -1.41
C LYS A 246 10.94 -14.98 -2.93
N ARG A 247 10.01 -14.40 -3.68
CA ARG A 247 10.08 -14.38 -5.15
C ARG A 247 11.24 -13.52 -5.66
N LEU A 248 11.48 -12.38 -5.04
CA LEU A 248 12.58 -11.49 -5.39
C LEU A 248 13.94 -12.16 -5.12
N ASP A 249 14.09 -12.89 -4.00
CA ASP A 249 15.28 -13.69 -3.72
C ASP A 249 15.51 -14.78 -4.77
N ALA A 250 14.47 -15.53 -5.10
CA ALA A 250 14.54 -16.59 -6.11
C ALA A 250 14.91 -16.03 -7.50
N ALA A 251 14.53 -14.78 -7.78
CA ALA A 251 14.90 -14.06 -9.00
C ALA A 251 16.28 -13.36 -8.93
N GLY A 252 17.10 -13.61 -7.87
CA GLY A 252 18.38 -12.94 -7.69
C GLY A 252 18.27 -11.40 -7.58
N HIS A 253 17.17 -10.91 -7.02
CA HIS A 253 16.82 -9.49 -6.91
C HIS A 253 16.57 -8.78 -8.26
N ASN A 254 16.30 -9.55 -9.32
CA ASN A 254 15.90 -8.98 -10.61
C ASN A 254 14.45 -8.49 -10.55
N VAL A 255 14.25 -7.17 -10.49
CA VAL A 255 12.91 -6.53 -10.44
C VAL A 255 12.09 -6.72 -11.71
N PHE A 256 12.69 -7.19 -12.80
CA PHE A 256 12.02 -7.45 -14.08
C PHE A 256 11.56 -8.90 -14.23
N ASP A 257 11.80 -9.75 -13.23
CA ASP A 257 11.39 -11.14 -13.30
C ASP A 257 9.84 -11.24 -13.29
N PRO A 258 9.23 -11.90 -14.30
CA PRO A 258 7.78 -12.05 -14.37
C PRO A 258 7.17 -12.77 -13.15
N GLY A 259 7.96 -13.61 -12.47
CA GLY A 259 7.55 -14.32 -11.26
C GLY A 259 7.15 -13.39 -10.11
N LEU A 260 7.66 -12.13 -10.08
CA LEU A 260 7.32 -11.17 -9.03
C LEU A 260 5.84 -10.78 -9.03
N THR A 261 5.24 -10.68 -10.22
CA THR A 261 3.84 -10.29 -10.42
C THR A 261 2.94 -11.46 -10.81
N ALA A 262 3.51 -12.68 -10.92
CA ALA A 262 2.74 -13.87 -11.28
C ALA A 262 1.62 -14.14 -10.26
N GLU A 263 0.45 -14.52 -10.76
CA GLU A 263 -0.67 -14.88 -9.90
C GLU A 263 -0.29 -16.04 -8.97
N ASP A 264 -0.65 -15.90 -7.70
CA ASP A 264 -0.54 -16.98 -6.71
C ASP A 264 -1.90 -17.63 -6.53
N THR A 265 -2.13 -18.75 -7.21
CA THR A 265 -3.37 -19.52 -7.14
C THR A 265 -3.67 -20.01 -5.71
N LEU A 266 -2.66 -20.17 -4.88
CA LEU A 266 -2.77 -20.62 -3.49
C LEU A 266 -2.81 -19.45 -2.48
N GLN A 267 -2.86 -18.19 -2.93
CA GLN A 267 -2.82 -17.02 -2.05
C GLN A 267 -3.90 -17.08 -0.97
N SER A 268 -5.16 -17.35 -1.34
CA SER A 268 -6.27 -17.44 -0.38
C SER A 268 -6.05 -18.52 0.68
N LEU A 269 -5.51 -19.68 0.30
CA LEU A 269 -5.20 -20.76 1.24
C LEU A 269 -4.06 -20.38 2.18
N ARG A 270 -3.04 -19.68 1.68
CA ARG A 270 -1.93 -19.18 2.53
C ARG A 270 -2.41 -18.15 3.52
N LEU A 271 -3.26 -17.20 3.09
CA LEU A 271 -3.85 -16.21 3.98
C LEU A 271 -4.74 -16.87 5.03
N ALA A 272 -5.56 -17.86 4.66
CA ALA A 272 -6.39 -18.62 5.60
C ALA A 272 -5.51 -19.35 6.64
N TRP A 273 -4.47 -20.04 6.19
CA TRP A 273 -3.54 -20.72 7.09
C TRP A 273 -2.82 -19.76 8.04
N ALA A 274 -2.35 -18.63 7.51
CA ALA A 274 -1.70 -17.58 8.31
C ALA A 274 -2.67 -16.98 9.34
N SER A 275 -3.91 -16.71 8.94
CA SER A 275 -4.95 -16.22 9.84
C SER A 275 -5.22 -17.19 10.99
N LEU A 276 -5.42 -18.49 10.70
CA LEU A 276 -5.67 -19.52 11.71
C LEU A 276 -4.49 -19.67 12.70
N ARG A 277 -3.26 -19.51 12.24
CA ARG A 277 -2.05 -19.63 13.06
C ARG A 277 -1.60 -18.33 13.70
N HIS A 278 -2.32 -17.24 13.48
CA HIS A 278 -1.91 -15.90 13.91
C HIS A 278 -0.47 -15.60 13.40
N ALA A 279 -0.16 -16.00 12.16
CA ALA A 279 1.17 -15.90 11.56
C ALA A 279 1.14 -14.97 10.35
N TYR A 280 1.63 -13.74 10.54
CA TYR A 280 1.69 -12.70 9.50
C TYR A 280 3.09 -12.13 9.32
#